data_44af0d5c77a996ca6c977bb722d5615e
#
_entry.id   44af0d5c77a996ca6c977bb722d5615e
#
_cell.length_a   1.000
_cell.length_b   1.000
_cell.length_c   1.000
_cell.angle_alpha   90.00
_cell.angle_beta   90.00
_cell.angle_gamma   90.00
#
_symmetry.space_group_name_H-M   'P 1'
#
loop_
_entity.id
_entity.type
_entity.pdbx_description
1 polymer ?
#
loop_
_entity_poly.entity_id
_entity_poly.type
_entity_poly.pdbx_seq_one_letter_code
_entity_poly.pdbx_strand_id
1 'polypeptide(L)'
;MQRSLILAVFLVFLSVNTQAWDDVGHKISAYIAWQRMTPAARENVVRILRAAPEDSMLGAFYQSYGATPELQRKKEYFMFTATWPDVVRDRAFESRYRKYHKSNWHYDDTFWRQNGNAAVPLTGFAEGGQAVDRLIEFDKTIRDSGASDRDKAIAIAWIMHLIGDLHQPLHTSARVTDLEPKGDQGGNFFQLTPQGTPREQQQNLHWFWDSIVVRATPPKTGEFSERDYIDPVAERMMKRHPFSSLQSSLKVGDFRALQQESFAYNPTVVFSPDLVRFQTPSAKYRRNAFNLAERQLALAGYRMGELFNTVFGTAPAAPAPRAQ
;
A
#
# COMPACT_ATOMS: atom_id res chain seq x y z
N MET A 1 -17.89 54.29 20.57
CA MET A 1 -16.71 53.42 20.35
C MET A 1 -17.21 51.99 20.13
N GLN A 2 -17.44 51.59 18.86
CA GLN A 2 -17.84 50.25 18.48
C GLN A 2 -16.56 49.41 18.26
N ARG A 3 -16.39 48.37 19.04
CA ARG A 3 -15.31 47.39 18.84
C ARG A 3 -15.81 46.32 17.87
N SER A 4 -15.33 46.36 16.66
CA SER A 4 -15.53 45.29 15.67
C SER A 4 -14.72 44.06 16.07
N LEU A 5 -15.42 42.96 16.38
CA LEU A 5 -14.83 41.65 16.62
C LEU A 5 -14.54 41.00 15.26
N ILE A 6 -13.26 40.95 14.87
CA ILE A 6 -12.86 40.18 13.69
C ILE A 6 -12.80 38.70 14.06
N LEU A 7 -13.80 37.94 13.59
CA LEU A 7 -13.84 36.49 13.71
C LEU A 7 -12.90 35.89 12.66
N ALA A 8 -11.71 35.47 13.08
CA ALA A 8 -10.77 34.75 12.22
C ALA A 8 -11.33 33.31 12.04
N VAL A 9 -11.93 33.05 10.88
CA VAL A 9 -12.31 31.71 10.47
C VAL A 9 -11.04 30.97 10.04
N PHE A 10 -10.54 30.09 10.92
CA PHE A 10 -9.51 29.12 10.55
C PHE A 10 -10.14 28.07 9.61
N LEU A 11 -9.96 28.24 8.31
CA LEU A 11 -10.19 27.21 7.32
C LEU A 11 -9.13 26.12 7.52
N VAL A 12 -9.48 25.08 8.25
CA VAL A 12 -8.71 23.82 8.26
C VAL A 12 -8.86 23.21 6.88
N PHE A 13 -7.84 23.38 6.05
CA PHE A 13 -7.70 22.61 4.82
C PHE A 13 -7.42 21.15 5.21
N LEU A 14 -8.46 20.36 5.33
CA LEU A 14 -8.34 18.91 5.29
C LEU A 14 -7.91 18.58 3.85
N SER A 15 -6.61 18.45 3.65
CA SER A 15 -6.06 17.82 2.46
C SER A 15 -6.62 16.40 2.42
N VAL A 16 -7.43 16.08 1.42
CA VAL A 16 -7.80 14.71 1.11
C VAL A 16 -6.51 14.04 0.65
N ASN A 17 -5.86 13.34 1.59
CA ASN A 17 -4.70 12.53 1.27
C ASN A 17 -5.21 11.34 0.47
N THR A 18 -4.90 11.28 -0.82
CA THR A 18 -4.98 10.06 -1.59
C THR A 18 -3.87 9.15 -1.07
N GLN A 19 -4.24 8.18 -0.28
CA GLN A 19 -3.38 7.09 0.15
C GLN A 19 -3.60 5.95 -0.85
N ALA A 20 -2.57 5.21 -1.15
CA ALA A 20 -2.63 3.85 -1.69
C ALA A 20 -3.57 2.99 -0.82
N TRP A 21 -3.66 1.67 -1.01
CA TRP A 21 -4.43 0.92 0.00
C TRP A 21 -4.37 1.64 1.33
N ASP A 22 -5.51 1.89 1.96
CA ASP A 22 -5.49 2.55 3.26
C ASP A 22 -4.63 1.74 4.26
N ASP A 23 -4.39 2.29 5.43
CA ASP A 23 -3.65 1.61 6.50
C ASP A 23 -4.05 0.15 6.68
N VAL A 24 -5.35 -0.15 6.51
CA VAL A 24 -5.91 -1.49 6.67
C VAL A 24 -5.40 -2.43 5.59
N GLY A 25 -5.40 -2.02 4.33
CA GLY A 25 -4.92 -2.84 3.22
C GLY A 25 -3.44 -3.15 3.31
N HIS A 26 -2.59 -2.15 3.63
CA HIS A 26 -1.16 -2.36 3.85
C HIS A 26 -0.87 -3.30 5.02
N LYS A 27 -1.57 -3.14 6.15
CA LYS A 27 -1.41 -4.02 7.31
C LYS A 27 -1.86 -5.45 7.01
N ILE A 28 -2.93 -5.64 6.24
CA ILE A 28 -3.41 -6.98 5.83
C ILE A 28 -2.36 -7.67 4.95
N SER A 29 -1.84 -7.01 3.91
CA SER A 29 -0.80 -7.61 3.06
C SER A 29 0.46 -7.95 3.86
N ALA A 30 0.87 -7.08 4.79
CA ALA A 30 1.98 -7.33 5.70
C ALA A 30 1.70 -8.49 6.68
N TYR A 31 0.47 -8.61 7.22
CA TYR A 31 0.08 -9.76 8.04
C TYR A 31 0.26 -11.08 7.27
N ILE A 32 -0.25 -11.13 6.05
CA ILE A 32 -0.17 -12.33 5.19
C ILE A 32 1.29 -12.65 4.88
N ALA A 33 2.12 -11.63 4.61
CA ALA A 33 3.56 -11.80 4.43
C ALA A 33 4.22 -12.38 5.69
N TRP A 34 3.91 -11.83 6.86
CA TRP A 34 4.41 -12.34 8.13
C TRP A 34 4.08 -13.80 8.35
N GLN A 35 2.84 -14.21 8.08
CA GLN A 35 2.44 -15.61 8.22
C GLN A 35 3.22 -16.53 7.26
N ARG A 36 3.58 -16.02 6.09
CA ARG A 36 4.34 -16.75 5.08
C ARG A 36 5.85 -16.83 5.36
N MET A 37 6.41 -15.84 6.05
CA MET A 37 7.84 -15.77 6.34
C MET A 37 8.30 -16.88 7.28
N THR A 38 9.52 -17.41 7.02
CA THR A 38 10.20 -18.32 7.94
C THR A 38 10.58 -17.58 9.24
N PRO A 39 10.78 -18.32 10.36
CA PRO A 39 11.26 -17.71 11.60
C PRO A 39 12.55 -16.90 11.42
N ALA A 40 13.52 -17.42 10.64
CA ALA A 40 14.77 -16.73 10.36
C ALA A 40 14.54 -15.41 9.60
N ALA A 41 13.69 -15.42 8.57
CA ALA A 41 13.36 -14.20 7.83
C ALA A 41 12.69 -13.15 8.73
N ARG A 42 11.75 -13.55 9.59
CA ARG A 42 11.09 -12.63 10.55
C ARG A 42 12.10 -11.97 11.48
N GLU A 43 13.00 -12.75 12.08
CA GLU A 43 14.04 -12.24 12.99
C GLU A 43 14.98 -11.28 12.28
N ASN A 44 15.51 -11.65 11.11
CA ASN A 44 16.41 -10.82 10.34
C ASN A 44 15.79 -9.51 9.91
N VAL A 45 14.58 -9.54 9.37
CA VAL A 45 13.84 -8.34 8.94
C VAL A 45 13.57 -7.41 10.12
N VAL A 46 13.08 -7.93 11.24
CA VAL A 46 12.83 -7.09 12.43
C VAL A 46 14.13 -6.51 13.00
N ARG A 47 15.21 -7.29 13.04
CA ARG A 47 16.52 -6.78 13.47
C ARG A 47 17.00 -5.62 12.60
N ILE A 48 16.88 -5.74 11.28
CA ILE A 48 17.25 -4.69 10.33
C ILE A 48 16.36 -3.47 10.50
N LEU A 49 15.04 -3.64 10.54
CA LEU A 49 14.09 -2.54 10.70
C LEU A 49 14.35 -1.73 11.98
N ARG A 50 14.77 -2.38 13.08
CA ARG A 50 15.14 -1.69 14.32
C ARG A 50 16.44 -0.88 14.22
N ALA A 51 17.26 -1.11 13.21
CA ALA A 51 18.44 -0.31 12.91
C ALA A 51 18.15 0.91 12.04
N ALA A 52 16.87 1.18 11.70
CA ALA A 52 16.49 2.33 10.89
C ALA A 52 17.05 3.65 11.43
N PRO A 53 17.31 4.64 10.54
CA PRO A 53 17.71 5.97 10.98
C PRO A 53 16.73 6.56 11.98
N GLU A 54 17.23 7.17 13.05
CA GLU A 54 16.36 7.74 14.12
C GLU A 54 15.40 8.81 13.56
N ASP A 55 15.87 9.65 12.66
CA ASP A 55 15.09 10.71 12.01
C ASP A 55 13.96 10.19 11.10
N SER A 56 14.00 8.90 10.72
CA SER A 56 12.91 8.24 10.00
C SER A 56 11.70 7.95 10.89
N MET A 57 11.87 7.89 12.20
CA MET A 57 10.89 7.47 13.20
C MET A 57 10.34 6.04 12.98
N LEU A 58 10.93 5.26 12.06
CA LEU A 58 10.49 3.91 11.77
C LEU A 58 10.62 3.00 13.01
N GLY A 59 11.71 3.16 13.78
CA GLY A 59 11.93 2.44 15.04
C GLY A 59 10.86 2.71 16.11
N ALA A 60 10.19 3.88 16.07
CA ALA A 60 9.14 4.22 17.02
C ALA A 60 7.88 3.35 16.88
N PHE A 61 7.70 2.66 15.75
CA PHE A 61 6.60 1.71 15.58
C PHE A 61 6.78 0.43 16.40
N TYR A 62 8.01 0.13 16.87
CA TYR A 62 8.26 -0.97 17.79
C TYR A 62 7.86 -0.58 19.21
N GLN A 63 6.59 -0.65 19.50
CA GLN A 63 6.05 -0.24 20.78
C GLN A 63 5.98 -1.41 21.77
N SER A 64 6.18 -1.10 23.04
CA SER A 64 6.03 -2.06 24.13
C SER A 64 4.78 -1.71 24.92
N TYR A 65 3.68 -2.39 24.63
CA TYR A 65 2.46 -2.25 25.41
C TYR A 65 2.35 -3.37 26.45
N GLY A 66 2.76 -3.09 27.66
CA GLY A 66 2.55 -3.98 28.79
C GLY A 66 3.08 -5.41 28.59
N ALA A 67 2.24 -6.39 28.87
CA ALA A 67 2.57 -7.83 28.80
C ALA A 67 2.43 -8.44 27.39
N THR A 68 2.43 -7.65 26.31
CA THR A 68 2.33 -8.19 24.94
C THR A 68 3.52 -9.12 24.63
N PRO A 69 3.29 -10.39 24.21
CA PRO A 69 4.36 -11.30 23.86
C PRO A 69 5.27 -10.73 22.75
N GLU A 70 6.56 -11.00 22.82
CA GLU A 70 7.55 -10.43 21.89
C GLU A 70 7.26 -10.75 20.42
N LEU A 71 6.86 -11.99 20.14
CA LEU A 71 6.50 -12.39 18.77
C LEU A 71 5.34 -11.55 18.21
N GLN A 72 4.36 -11.25 19.06
CA GLN A 72 3.22 -10.41 18.69
C GLN A 72 3.66 -8.96 18.42
N ARG A 73 4.53 -8.39 19.28
CA ARG A 73 5.10 -7.06 19.08
C ARG A 73 5.91 -6.97 17.76
N LYS A 74 6.70 -8.00 17.45
CA LYS A 74 7.44 -8.08 16.19
C LYS A 74 6.51 -8.10 14.99
N LYS A 75 5.41 -8.86 15.06
CA LYS A 75 4.38 -8.92 14.02
C LYS A 75 3.72 -7.55 13.83
N GLU A 76 3.25 -6.93 14.89
CA GLU A 76 2.61 -5.61 14.83
C GLU A 76 3.57 -4.55 14.29
N TYR A 77 4.81 -4.53 14.75
CA TYR A 77 5.86 -3.65 14.22
C TYR A 77 6.05 -3.82 12.71
N PHE A 78 6.13 -5.06 12.25
CA PHE A 78 6.23 -5.37 10.83
C PHE A 78 5.02 -4.85 10.06
N MET A 79 3.81 -5.07 10.57
CA MET A 79 2.58 -4.57 9.94
C MET A 79 2.56 -3.03 9.87
N PHE A 80 2.90 -2.32 10.94
CA PHE A 80 3.00 -0.87 10.94
C PHE A 80 4.08 -0.34 9.99
N THR A 81 5.17 -1.06 9.82
CA THR A 81 6.22 -0.69 8.86
C THR A 81 5.69 -0.52 7.43
N ALA A 82 4.72 -1.33 7.02
CA ALA A 82 4.11 -1.24 5.69
C ALA A 82 3.36 0.09 5.46
N THR A 83 2.95 0.79 6.50
CA THR A 83 2.26 2.09 6.38
C THR A 83 3.21 3.29 6.48
N TRP A 84 4.47 3.07 6.83
CA TRP A 84 5.43 4.15 7.09
C TRP A 84 5.60 5.13 5.92
N PRO A 85 5.65 4.73 4.62
CA PRO A 85 5.76 5.66 3.51
C PRO A 85 4.60 6.67 3.42
N ASP A 86 3.42 6.31 3.89
CA ASP A 86 2.28 7.22 4.01
C ASP A 86 2.38 8.12 5.26
N VAL A 87 2.84 7.58 6.38
CA VAL A 87 3.04 8.35 7.61
C VAL A 87 4.05 9.48 7.42
N VAL A 88 5.09 9.30 6.59
CA VAL A 88 6.07 10.35 6.31
C VAL A 88 5.55 11.48 5.43
N ARG A 89 4.32 11.40 4.92
CA ARG A 89 3.62 12.50 4.21
C ARG A 89 3.18 13.61 5.15
N ASP A 90 3.21 13.40 6.46
CA ASP A 90 2.80 14.39 7.44
C ASP A 90 3.76 15.59 7.45
N ARG A 91 3.29 16.74 6.98
CA ARG A 91 4.03 17.99 6.90
C ARG A 91 4.30 18.63 8.27
N ALA A 92 3.61 18.20 9.32
CA ALA A 92 3.91 18.65 10.68
C ALA A 92 5.34 18.26 11.12
N PHE A 93 5.92 17.25 10.46
CA PHE A 93 7.30 16.80 10.68
C PHE A 93 8.18 17.12 9.47
N GLU A 94 8.41 18.39 9.22
CA GLU A 94 8.99 18.93 7.97
C GLU A 94 10.31 18.27 7.56
N SER A 95 11.25 18.04 8.47
CA SER A 95 12.55 17.42 8.16
C SER A 95 12.38 15.99 7.66
N ARG A 96 11.52 15.19 8.30
CA ARG A 96 11.18 13.84 7.90
C ARG A 96 10.44 13.85 6.56
N TYR A 97 9.45 14.73 6.40
CA TYR A 97 8.71 14.89 5.15
C TYR A 97 9.66 15.18 3.98
N ARG A 98 10.55 16.17 4.09
CA ARG A 98 11.50 16.54 3.02
C ARG A 98 12.43 15.39 2.64
N LYS A 99 12.87 14.62 3.61
CA LYS A 99 13.84 13.53 3.39
C LYS A 99 13.18 12.28 2.80
N TYR A 100 12.08 11.85 3.35
CA TYR A 100 11.52 10.51 3.10
C TYR A 100 10.25 10.50 2.26
N HIS A 101 9.44 11.57 2.23
CA HIS A 101 8.25 11.60 1.39
C HIS A 101 8.59 11.72 -0.09
N LYS A 102 8.05 10.81 -0.89
CA LYS A 102 8.26 10.72 -2.35
C LYS A 102 6.93 10.36 -3.02
N SER A 103 6.11 11.37 -3.35
CA SER A 103 4.75 11.13 -3.86
C SER A 103 4.70 10.31 -5.14
N ASN A 104 5.66 10.50 -6.05
CA ASN A 104 5.72 9.79 -7.33
C ASN A 104 6.28 8.37 -7.26
N TRP A 105 6.66 7.88 -6.06
CA TRP A 105 7.09 6.50 -5.89
C TRP A 105 5.92 5.54 -5.66
N HIS A 106 4.75 6.04 -5.25
CA HIS A 106 3.59 5.22 -4.86
C HIS A 106 2.82 4.60 -6.03
N TYR A 107 3.15 4.92 -7.26
CA TYR A 107 2.43 4.45 -8.44
C TYR A 107 3.38 4.28 -9.65
N ASP A 108 2.90 3.55 -10.66
CA ASP A 108 3.61 3.33 -11.93
C ASP A 108 2.57 3.18 -13.05
N ASP A 109 2.12 4.32 -13.56
CA ASP A 109 0.96 4.42 -14.43
C ASP A 109 1.24 4.03 -15.87
N THR A 110 0.43 3.15 -16.41
CA THR A 110 0.24 3.00 -17.85
C THR A 110 -0.84 3.98 -18.31
N PHE A 111 -0.51 4.87 -19.24
CA PHE A 111 -1.52 5.73 -19.90
C PHE A 111 -2.26 4.95 -20.97
N TRP A 112 -3.59 5.03 -20.98
CA TRP A 112 -4.41 4.22 -21.86
C TRP A 112 -5.78 4.84 -22.15
N ARG A 113 -6.39 4.43 -23.29
CA ARG A 113 -7.82 4.67 -23.57
C ARG A 113 -8.59 3.38 -23.49
N GLN A 114 -9.82 3.47 -23.03
CA GLN A 114 -10.73 2.33 -22.99
C GLN A 114 -11.39 2.12 -24.35
N ASN A 115 -11.36 0.87 -24.86
CA ASN A 115 -12.09 0.44 -26.03
C ASN A 115 -12.89 -0.82 -25.66
N GLY A 116 -14.15 -0.65 -25.30
CA GLY A 116 -14.96 -1.73 -24.73
C GLY A 116 -14.32 -2.28 -23.45
N ASN A 117 -14.01 -3.57 -23.44
CA ASN A 117 -13.32 -4.26 -22.35
C ASN A 117 -11.78 -4.33 -22.52
N ALA A 118 -11.24 -3.62 -23.50
CA ALA A 118 -9.80 -3.60 -23.78
C ALA A 118 -9.18 -2.25 -23.38
N ALA A 119 -7.92 -2.31 -22.95
CA ALA A 119 -7.06 -1.14 -22.80
C ALA A 119 -6.24 -0.95 -24.09
N VAL A 120 -6.20 0.27 -24.62
CA VAL A 120 -5.29 0.69 -25.69
C VAL A 120 -4.23 1.57 -25.05
N PRO A 121 -3.00 1.06 -24.80
CA PRO A 121 -1.92 1.86 -24.22
C PRO A 121 -1.56 3.03 -25.13
N LEU A 122 -1.18 4.15 -24.52
CA LEU A 122 -0.79 5.37 -25.17
C LEU A 122 0.68 5.70 -24.88
N THR A 123 1.36 6.31 -25.83
CA THR A 123 2.74 6.80 -25.70
C THR A 123 2.78 8.32 -25.75
N GLY A 124 3.91 8.92 -25.36
CA GLY A 124 4.10 10.38 -25.42
C GLY A 124 3.55 11.15 -24.20
N PHE A 125 3.17 10.46 -23.14
CA PHE A 125 2.85 11.07 -21.86
C PHE A 125 4.10 11.22 -21.00
N ALA A 126 4.08 12.20 -20.08
CA ALA A 126 5.12 12.32 -19.07
C ALA A 126 5.14 11.06 -18.17
N GLU A 127 6.24 10.87 -17.45
CA GLU A 127 6.42 9.71 -16.58
C GLU A 127 5.24 9.54 -15.62
N GLY A 128 4.68 8.32 -15.58
CA GLY A 128 3.54 7.94 -14.78
C GLY A 128 3.92 7.39 -13.40
N GLY A 129 4.97 7.92 -12.74
CA GLY A 129 5.43 7.42 -11.46
C GLY A 129 6.70 6.58 -11.55
N GLN A 130 7.14 6.00 -10.42
CA GLN A 130 8.44 5.32 -10.30
C GLN A 130 8.39 4.05 -9.42
N ALA A 131 7.22 3.53 -9.06
CA ALA A 131 7.11 2.43 -8.10
C ALA A 131 7.92 1.20 -8.50
N VAL A 132 7.87 0.81 -9.77
CA VAL A 132 8.61 -0.36 -10.28
C VAL A 132 10.11 -0.15 -10.22
N ASP A 133 10.61 1.01 -10.67
CA ASP A 133 12.04 1.30 -10.67
C ASP A 133 12.59 1.40 -9.24
N ARG A 134 11.82 1.98 -8.31
CA ARG A 134 12.19 2.02 -6.88
C ARG A 134 12.21 0.62 -6.26
N LEU A 135 11.24 -0.24 -6.56
CA LEU A 135 11.26 -1.62 -6.10
C LEU A 135 12.50 -2.38 -6.58
N ILE A 136 12.90 -2.18 -7.84
CA ILE A 136 14.13 -2.78 -8.39
C ILE A 136 15.37 -2.29 -7.65
N GLU A 137 15.45 -0.99 -7.34
CA GLU A 137 16.57 -0.44 -6.55
C GLU A 137 16.58 -0.96 -5.12
N PHE A 138 15.43 -0.97 -4.45
CA PHE A 138 15.35 -1.45 -3.08
C PHE A 138 15.61 -2.95 -2.97
N ASP A 139 15.18 -3.75 -3.93
CA ASP A 139 15.52 -5.18 -3.99
C ASP A 139 17.05 -5.39 -4.11
N LYS A 140 17.74 -4.58 -4.93
CA LYS A 140 19.22 -4.59 -4.98
C LYS A 140 19.80 -4.20 -3.63
N THR A 141 19.28 -3.16 -2.97
CA THR A 141 19.80 -2.70 -1.68
C THR A 141 19.66 -3.77 -0.59
N ILE A 142 18.53 -4.46 -0.50
CA ILE A 142 18.34 -5.50 0.53
C ILE A 142 19.19 -6.75 0.28
N ARG A 143 19.59 -7.01 -0.97
CA ARG A 143 20.48 -8.12 -1.35
C ARG A 143 21.96 -7.79 -1.26
N ASP A 144 22.33 -6.52 -1.25
CA ASP A 144 23.72 -6.09 -1.18
C ASP A 144 24.30 -6.36 0.23
N SER A 145 25.32 -7.21 0.31
CA SER A 145 26.02 -7.49 1.57
C SER A 145 26.78 -6.27 2.13
N GLY A 146 27.14 -5.32 1.28
CA GLY A 146 27.83 -4.07 1.65
C GLY A 146 26.90 -2.96 2.14
N ALA A 147 25.59 -3.05 1.85
CA ALA A 147 24.63 -2.05 2.29
C ALA A 147 24.41 -2.12 3.81
N SER A 148 24.31 -0.94 4.45
CA SER A 148 24.08 -0.86 5.89
C SER A 148 22.69 -1.34 6.29
N ASP A 149 22.51 -1.84 7.53
CA ASP A 149 21.20 -2.18 8.06
C ASP A 149 20.26 -0.96 8.08
N ARG A 150 20.80 0.26 8.20
CA ARG A 150 20.02 1.52 8.13
C ARG A 150 19.39 1.72 6.76
N ASP A 151 20.15 1.52 5.69
CA ASP A 151 19.66 1.66 4.32
C ASP A 151 18.69 0.55 3.97
N LYS A 152 19.02 -0.69 4.38
CA LYS A 152 18.13 -1.84 4.23
C LYS A 152 16.79 -1.65 4.95
N ALA A 153 16.78 -1.03 6.13
CA ALA A 153 15.54 -0.77 6.87
C ALA A 153 14.57 0.15 6.09
N ILE A 154 15.11 1.21 5.51
CA ILE A 154 14.31 2.11 4.64
C ILE A 154 13.86 1.39 3.38
N ALA A 155 14.75 0.61 2.75
CA ALA A 155 14.41 -0.18 1.56
C ALA A 155 13.30 -1.21 1.86
N ILE A 156 13.37 -1.92 2.99
CA ILE A 156 12.32 -2.87 3.42
C ILE A 156 10.98 -2.16 3.61
N ALA A 157 10.95 -1.02 4.30
CA ALA A 157 9.70 -0.28 4.52
C ALA A 157 9.05 0.15 3.19
N TRP A 158 9.84 0.66 2.25
CA TRP A 158 9.36 1.00 0.91
C TRP A 158 8.93 -0.23 0.10
N ILE A 159 9.68 -1.34 0.13
CA ILE A 159 9.29 -2.59 -0.54
C ILE A 159 7.93 -3.08 -0.05
N MET A 160 7.72 -3.08 1.27
CA MET A 160 6.47 -3.54 1.87
C MET A 160 5.27 -2.72 1.37
N HIS A 161 5.46 -1.41 1.31
CA HIS A 161 4.43 -0.48 0.86
C HIS A 161 4.17 -0.60 -0.65
N LEU A 162 5.21 -0.47 -1.46
CA LEU A 162 5.08 -0.44 -2.93
C LEU A 162 4.60 -1.77 -3.53
N ILE A 163 4.92 -2.91 -2.91
CA ILE A 163 4.29 -4.17 -3.31
C ILE A 163 2.78 -4.10 -3.05
N GLY A 164 2.35 -3.53 -1.93
CA GLY A 164 0.93 -3.27 -1.68
C GLY A 164 0.32 -2.38 -2.76
N ASP A 165 0.92 -1.22 -3.00
CA ASP A 165 0.46 -0.21 -3.97
C ASP A 165 0.27 -0.80 -5.38
N LEU A 166 1.28 -1.50 -5.90
CA LEU A 166 1.21 -2.09 -7.24
C LEU A 166 0.15 -3.20 -7.37
N HIS A 167 -0.41 -3.71 -6.27
CA HIS A 167 -1.54 -4.64 -6.30
C HIS A 167 -2.90 -3.93 -6.26
N GLN A 168 -2.94 -2.61 -6.10
CA GLN A 168 -4.13 -1.79 -6.30
C GLN A 168 -4.17 -1.32 -7.77
N PRO A 169 -5.15 -1.75 -8.59
CA PRO A 169 -5.12 -1.52 -10.03
C PRO A 169 -4.99 -0.05 -10.45
N LEU A 170 -5.53 0.88 -9.66
CA LEU A 170 -5.48 2.31 -9.98
C LEU A 170 -4.10 2.95 -9.70
N HIS A 171 -3.20 2.25 -8.98
CA HIS A 171 -1.80 2.64 -8.85
C HIS A 171 -0.92 2.24 -10.03
N THR A 172 -1.54 1.65 -11.07
CA THR A 172 -0.85 1.22 -12.28
C THR A 172 -1.47 1.83 -13.54
N SER A 173 -2.36 2.82 -13.39
CA SER A 173 -3.28 3.23 -14.46
C SER A 173 -3.57 4.73 -14.46
N ALA A 174 -3.33 5.39 -15.59
CA ALA A 174 -3.86 6.72 -15.89
C ALA A 174 -4.75 6.64 -17.14
N ARG A 175 -6.08 6.59 -16.95
CA ARG A 175 -7.02 6.50 -18.04
C ARG A 175 -7.21 7.86 -18.72
N VAL A 176 -6.95 7.93 -20.01
CA VAL A 176 -7.12 9.13 -20.84
C VAL A 176 -8.50 9.13 -21.47
N THR A 177 -9.22 10.23 -21.29
CA THR A 177 -10.53 10.48 -21.87
C THR A 177 -10.56 11.88 -22.47
N ASP A 178 -11.63 12.25 -23.15
CA ASP A 178 -11.80 13.62 -23.64
C ASP A 178 -12.01 14.63 -22.50
N LEU A 179 -12.48 14.18 -21.32
CA LEU A 179 -12.57 14.98 -20.10
C LEU A 179 -11.23 15.08 -19.37
N GLU A 180 -10.42 14.03 -19.44
CA GLU A 180 -9.08 13.94 -18.82
C GLU A 180 -8.02 13.64 -19.89
N PRO A 181 -7.66 14.62 -20.72
CA PRO A 181 -6.70 14.40 -21.82
C PRO A 181 -5.27 14.16 -21.34
N LYS A 182 -4.97 14.43 -20.07
CA LYS A 182 -3.68 14.18 -19.40
C LYS A 182 -3.71 12.95 -18.49
N GLY A 183 -4.80 12.15 -18.51
CA GLY A 183 -5.04 11.04 -17.63
C GLY A 183 -5.87 11.43 -16.40
N ASP A 184 -6.59 10.45 -15.83
CA ASP A 184 -7.51 10.62 -14.71
C ASP A 184 -6.85 10.49 -13.33
N GLN A 185 -5.51 10.48 -13.28
CA GLN A 185 -4.72 10.31 -12.06
C GLN A 185 -5.14 9.07 -11.25
N GLY A 186 -5.14 7.90 -11.89
CA GLY A 186 -5.54 6.67 -11.23
C GLY A 186 -6.98 6.71 -10.71
N GLY A 187 -7.90 7.34 -11.44
CA GLY A 187 -9.31 7.45 -11.04
C GLY A 187 -9.61 8.53 -9.99
N ASN A 188 -8.63 9.36 -9.60
CA ASN A 188 -8.88 10.48 -8.69
C ASN A 188 -9.87 11.49 -9.26
N PHE A 189 -9.92 11.67 -10.58
CA PHE A 189 -10.89 12.53 -11.24
C PHE A 189 -12.22 11.85 -11.55
N PHE A 190 -12.35 10.56 -11.29
CA PHE A 190 -13.61 9.83 -11.50
C PHE A 190 -14.49 9.89 -10.24
N GLN A 191 -15.40 10.85 -10.20
CA GLN A 191 -16.28 11.06 -9.05
C GLN A 191 -17.41 10.04 -8.98
N LEU A 192 -17.68 9.53 -7.77
CA LEU A 192 -18.70 8.53 -7.46
C LEU A 192 -19.91 9.13 -6.71
N THR A 193 -19.83 10.38 -6.30
CA THR A 193 -20.91 11.11 -5.65
C THR A 193 -21.66 11.99 -6.64
N PRO A 194 -22.98 12.24 -6.45
CA PRO A 194 -23.76 13.08 -7.34
C PRO A 194 -23.13 14.47 -7.57
N GLN A 195 -23.37 15.06 -8.73
CA GLN A 195 -22.98 16.44 -9.00
C GLN A 195 -23.57 17.38 -7.95
N GLY A 196 -22.80 18.38 -7.54
CA GLY A 196 -23.21 19.31 -6.49
C GLY A 196 -22.98 18.81 -5.06
N THR A 197 -22.51 17.58 -4.85
CA THR A 197 -22.08 17.12 -3.53
C THR A 197 -20.98 18.03 -2.98
N PRO A 198 -21.08 18.51 -1.71
CA PRO A 198 -20.03 19.30 -1.07
C PRO A 198 -18.68 18.59 -1.12
N ARG A 199 -17.61 19.36 -1.32
CA ARG A 199 -16.24 18.81 -1.54
C ARG A 199 -15.80 17.82 -0.47
N GLU A 200 -16.10 18.09 0.77
CA GLU A 200 -15.75 17.26 1.93
C GLU A 200 -16.52 15.92 1.99
N GLN A 201 -17.58 15.79 1.19
CA GLN A 201 -18.38 14.58 1.09
C GLN A 201 -18.17 13.86 -0.25
N GLN A 202 -17.37 14.45 -1.15
CA GLN A 202 -17.08 13.83 -2.44
C GLN A 202 -16.25 12.57 -2.27
N GLN A 203 -16.59 11.56 -3.07
CA GLN A 203 -15.85 10.30 -3.14
C GLN A 203 -15.47 10.04 -4.59
N ASN A 204 -14.21 9.76 -4.81
CA ASN A 204 -13.69 9.37 -6.11
C ASN A 204 -13.41 7.86 -6.18
N LEU A 205 -13.14 7.37 -7.38
CA LEU A 205 -12.89 5.95 -7.62
C LEU A 205 -11.60 5.47 -6.94
N HIS A 206 -10.55 6.28 -6.94
CA HIS A 206 -9.28 5.95 -6.30
C HIS A 206 -9.50 5.67 -4.81
N TRP A 207 -10.07 6.63 -4.07
CA TRP A 207 -10.39 6.49 -2.65
C TRP A 207 -11.36 5.33 -2.36
N PHE A 208 -12.29 5.04 -3.27
CA PHE A 208 -13.17 3.87 -3.14
C PHE A 208 -12.36 2.57 -3.11
N TRP A 209 -11.37 2.43 -4.00
CA TRP A 209 -10.53 1.23 -4.07
C TRP A 209 -9.57 1.15 -2.89
N ASP A 210 -8.94 2.25 -2.49
CA ASP A 210 -8.01 2.27 -1.36
C ASP A 210 -8.69 1.83 -0.05
N SER A 211 -9.92 2.27 0.18
CA SER A 211 -10.68 1.98 1.40
C SER A 211 -11.64 0.79 1.26
N ILE A 212 -11.51 -0.04 0.22
CA ILE A 212 -12.50 -1.07 -0.13
C ILE A 212 -12.68 -2.12 0.97
N VAL A 213 -11.63 -2.45 1.71
CA VAL A 213 -11.69 -3.44 2.80
C VAL A 213 -12.55 -2.92 3.94
N VAL A 214 -12.30 -1.71 4.41
CA VAL A 214 -13.10 -1.08 5.48
C VAL A 214 -14.55 -0.88 5.04
N ARG A 215 -14.78 -0.56 3.77
CA ARG A 215 -16.13 -0.43 3.21
C ARG A 215 -16.90 -1.75 3.16
N ALA A 216 -16.22 -2.84 2.85
CA ALA A 216 -16.85 -4.16 2.72
C ALA A 216 -16.94 -4.91 4.06
N THR A 217 -15.99 -4.69 4.94
CA THR A 217 -15.87 -5.32 6.25
C THR A 217 -15.52 -4.28 7.31
N PRO A 218 -16.43 -3.34 7.64
CA PRO A 218 -16.13 -2.32 8.62
C PRO A 218 -15.83 -2.93 10.00
N PRO A 219 -14.91 -2.31 10.78
CA PRO A 219 -14.66 -2.74 12.15
C PRO A 219 -15.94 -2.62 12.98
N LYS A 220 -16.14 -3.57 13.89
CA LYS A 220 -17.26 -3.52 14.83
C LYS A 220 -16.93 -2.63 16.03
N THR A 221 -17.95 -2.19 16.74
CA THR A 221 -17.78 -1.44 17.99
C THR A 221 -16.93 -2.26 18.98
N GLY A 222 -15.81 -1.69 19.43
CA GLY A 222 -14.86 -2.36 20.33
C GLY A 222 -13.68 -3.05 19.63
N GLU A 223 -13.65 -3.12 18.29
CA GLU A 223 -12.50 -3.61 17.53
C GLU A 223 -11.53 -2.44 17.25
N PHE A 224 -10.67 -2.12 18.21
CA PHE A 224 -9.77 -0.94 18.13
C PHE A 224 -8.29 -1.29 17.94
N SER A 225 -7.96 -2.58 17.86
CA SER A 225 -6.58 -3.02 17.70
C SER A 225 -6.40 -3.86 16.42
N GLU A 226 -5.16 -3.98 15.98
CA GLU A 226 -4.80 -4.87 14.86
C GLU A 226 -5.25 -6.30 15.11
N ARG A 227 -5.18 -6.78 16.36
CA ARG A 227 -5.60 -8.14 16.73
C ARG A 227 -7.10 -8.34 16.59
N ASP A 228 -7.88 -7.32 16.92
CA ASP A 228 -9.34 -7.44 16.92
C ASP A 228 -9.92 -7.33 15.52
N TYR A 229 -9.27 -6.56 14.64
CA TYR A 229 -9.79 -6.26 13.31
C TYR A 229 -8.92 -6.81 12.16
N ILE A 230 -7.63 -6.43 12.09
CA ILE A 230 -6.77 -6.79 10.96
C ILE A 230 -6.50 -8.29 10.89
N ASP A 231 -6.11 -8.90 12.02
CA ASP A 231 -5.77 -10.32 12.07
C ASP A 231 -6.93 -11.20 11.56
N PRO A 232 -8.19 -11.07 12.07
CA PRO A 232 -9.31 -11.87 11.58
C PRO A 232 -9.69 -11.62 10.12
N VAL A 233 -9.54 -10.38 9.62
CA VAL A 233 -9.81 -10.06 8.22
C VAL A 233 -8.78 -10.73 7.32
N ALA A 234 -7.50 -10.60 7.64
CA ALA A 234 -6.40 -11.22 6.89
C ALA A 234 -6.51 -12.76 6.89
N GLU A 235 -6.84 -13.38 8.02
CA GLU A 235 -7.05 -14.83 8.11
C GLU A 235 -8.20 -15.32 7.21
N ARG A 236 -9.31 -14.57 7.14
CA ARG A 236 -10.40 -14.90 6.20
C ARG A 236 -9.92 -14.81 4.75
N MET A 237 -9.15 -13.78 4.40
CA MET A 237 -8.58 -13.64 3.04
C MET A 237 -7.65 -14.80 2.71
N MET A 238 -6.77 -15.22 3.63
CA MET A 238 -5.89 -16.38 3.46
C MET A 238 -6.68 -17.69 3.28
N LYS A 239 -7.81 -17.87 3.97
CA LYS A 239 -8.69 -19.02 3.79
C LYS A 239 -9.38 -19.05 2.42
N ARG A 240 -9.80 -17.87 1.93
CA ARG A 240 -10.46 -17.75 0.61
C ARG A 240 -9.46 -17.83 -0.55
N HIS A 241 -8.25 -17.36 -0.33
CA HIS A 241 -7.15 -17.32 -1.29
C HIS A 241 -5.90 -18.00 -0.70
N PRO A 242 -5.93 -19.34 -0.48
CA PRO A 242 -4.81 -20.02 0.12
C PRO A 242 -3.57 -19.97 -0.79
N PHE A 243 -2.38 -19.96 -0.19
CA PHE A 243 -1.11 -19.89 -0.90
C PHE A 243 -1.02 -20.87 -2.08
N SER A 244 -1.46 -22.11 -1.86
CA SER A 244 -1.44 -23.16 -2.90
C SER A 244 -2.22 -22.79 -4.16
N SER A 245 -3.30 -22.02 -4.04
CA SER A 245 -4.11 -21.57 -5.19
C SER A 245 -3.50 -20.42 -5.96
N LEU A 246 -2.56 -19.67 -5.36
CA LEU A 246 -1.91 -18.52 -5.94
C LEU A 246 -0.43 -18.75 -6.29
N GLN A 247 0.11 -19.91 -5.97
CA GLN A 247 1.53 -20.22 -6.10
C GLN A 247 2.06 -20.02 -7.53
N SER A 248 1.31 -20.40 -8.55
CA SER A 248 1.69 -20.20 -9.96
C SER A 248 1.70 -18.75 -10.40
N SER A 249 1.08 -17.86 -9.63
CA SER A 249 0.98 -16.43 -9.92
C SER A 249 2.05 -15.59 -9.20
N LEU A 250 2.92 -16.18 -8.38
CA LEU A 250 3.76 -15.40 -7.47
C LEU A 250 4.76 -14.47 -8.17
N LYS A 251 5.46 -14.92 -9.23
CA LYS A 251 6.46 -14.11 -9.98
C LYS A 251 7.32 -13.22 -9.05
N VAL A 252 7.89 -13.83 -7.98
CA VAL A 252 8.62 -13.13 -6.92
C VAL A 252 9.77 -12.33 -7.51
N GLY A 253 9.85 -11.03 -7.21
CA GLY A 253 10.89 -10.13 -7.71
C GLY A 253 10.69 -9.61 -9.14
N ASP A 254 9.68 -10.09 -9.87
CA ASP A 254 9.31 -9.53 -11.18
C ASP A 254 8.29 -8.39 -11.03
N PHE A 255 8.78 -7.24 -10.57
CA PHE A 255 7.94 -6.08 -10.27
C PHE A 255 7.23 -5.50 -11.50
N ARG A 256 7.81 -5.63 -12.70
CA ARG A 256 7.17 -5.22 -13.96
C ARG A 256 5.97 -6.11 -14.28
N ALA A 257 6.11 -7.42 -14.10
CA ALA A 257 4.98 -8.32 -14.28
C ALA A 257 3.87 -8.09 -13.26
N LEU A 258 4.20 -7.67 -12.02
CA LEU A 258 3.21 -7.29 -11.00
C LEU A 258 2.38 -6.07 -11.46
N GLN A 259 3.07 -5.02 -11.92
CA GLN A 259 2.44 -3.81 -12.44
C GLN A 259 1.50 -4.14 -13.61
N GLN A 260 1.97 -4.92 -14.60
CA GLN A 260 1.18 -5.32 -15.74
C GLN A 260 -0.04 -6.17 -15.39
N GLU A 261 0.11 -7.12 -14.44
CA GLU A 261 -0.99 -7.95 -13.94
C GLU A 261 -2.07 -7.07 -13.30
N SER A 262 -1.67 -6.14 -12.44
CA SER A 262 -2.59 -5.23 -11.77
C SER A 262 -3.27 -4.29 -12.76
N PHE A 263 -2.52 -3.72 -13.71
CA PHE A 263 -3.05 -2.88 -14.79
C PHE A 263 -4.13 -3.60 -15.60
N ALA A 264 -3.96 -4.89 -15.89
CA ALA A 264 -4.88 -5.65 -16.72
C ALA A 264 -6.33 -5.72 -16.18
N TYR A 265 -6.55 -5.45 -14.90
CA TYR A 265 -7.90 -5.39 -14.31
C TYR A 265 -8.64 -4.08 -14.58
N ASN A 266 -7.94 -3.03 -15.02
CA ASN A 266 -8.55 -1.71 -15.19
C ASN A 266 -9.70 -1.70 -16.20
N PRO A 267 -9.58 -2.21 -17.45
CA PRO A 267 -10.64 -2.08 -18.44
C PRO A 267 -11.87 -2.94 -18.17
N THR A 268 -11.76 -3.99 -17.34
CA THR A 268 -12.82 -4.99 -17.17
C THR A 268 -13.47 -4.96 -15.78
N VAL A 269 -12.71 -4.71 -14.72
CA VAL A 269 -13.20 -4.75 -13.34
C VAL A 269 -13.30 -3.35 -12.76
N VAL A 270 -12.23 -2.54 -12.88
CA VAL A 270 -12.18 -1.19 -12.30
C VAL A 270 -13.10 -0.24 -13.05
N PHE A 271 -12.91 -0.10 -14.35
CA PHE A 271 -13.76 0.72 -15.21
C PHE A 271 -14.77 -0.15 -15.97
N SER A 272 -15.47 -1.03 -15.24
CA SER A 272 -16.50 -1.89 -15.84
C SER A 272 -17.65 -1.07 -16.41
N PRO A 273 -18.40 -1.58 -17.41
CA PRO A 273 -19.52 -0.85 -18.04
C PRO A 273 -20.62 -0.40 -17.06
N ASP A 274 -20.75 -1.08 -15.92
CA ASP A 274 -21.76 -0.74 -14.89
C ASP A 274 -21.30 0.43 -13.99
N LEU A 275 -20.06 0.90 -14.13
CA LEU A 275 -19.54 2.02 -13.34
C LEU A 275 -19.85 3.35 -14.04
N VAL A 276 -20.62 4.19 -13.40
CA VAL A 276 -21.06 5.47 -13.96
C VAL A 276 -20.58 6.62 -13.07
N ARG A 277 -20.01 7.67 -13.69
CA ARG A 277 -19.63 8.89 -12.96
C ARG A 277 -20.83 9.50 -12.24
N PHE A 278 -20.53 10.13 -11.12
CA PHE A 278 -21.51 10.84 -10.28
C PHE A 278 -22.63 9.94 -9.76
N GLN A 279 -22.39 8.65 -9.70
CA GLN A 279 -23.33 7.66 -9.15
C GLN A 279 -22.63 6.74 -8.16
N THR A 280 -23.33 6.37 -7.10
CA THR A 280 -22.86 5.35 -6.17
C THR A 280 -22.71 4.01 -6.89
N PRO A 281 -21.57 3.32 -6.79
CA PRO A 281 -21.35 2.02 -7.44
C PRO A 281 -22.41 1.00 -7.04
N SER A 282 -22.89 0.21 -8.02
CA SER A 282 -23.88 -0.83 -7.79
C SER A 282 -23.40 -1.88 -6.78
N ALA A 283 -24.33 -2.61 -6.16
CA ALA A 283 -23.97 -3.70 -5.25
C ALA A 283 -23.17 -4.82 -5.98
N LYS A 284 -23.43 -5.05 -7.26
CA LYS A 284 -22.68 -6.00 -8.11
C LYS A 284 -21.24 -5.51 -8.29
N TYR A 285 -21.04 -4.24 -8.66
CA TYR A 285 -19.73 -3.63 -8.81
C TYR A 285 -18.92 -3.76 -7.50
N ARG A 286 -19.51 -3.33 -6.37
CA ARG A 286 -18.84 -3.39 -5.06
C ARG A 286 -18.38 -4.80 -4.69
N ARG A 287 -19.22 -5.83 -4.95
CA ARG A 287 -18.83 -7.23 -4.70
C ARG A 287 -17.67 -7.68 -5.60
N ASN A 288 -17.72 -7.35 -6.90
CA ASN A 288 -16.67 -7.74 -7.83
C ASN A 288 -15.35 -7.06 -7.50
N ALA A 289 -15.38 -5.76 -7.20
CA ALA A 289 -14.22 -4.99 -6.79
C ALA A 289 -13.60 -5.54 -5.49
N PHE A 290 -14.43 -5.84 -4.48
CA PHE A 290 -13.95 -6.43 -3.23
C PHE A 290 -13.34 -7.82 -3.41
N ASN A 291 -13.95 -8.69 -4.22
CA ASN A 291 -13.40 -10.02 -4.51
C ASN A 291 -12.02 -9.93 -5.19
N LEU A 292 -11.84 -8.96 -6.11
CA LEU A 292 -10.54 -8.72 -6.71
C LEU A 292 -9.54 -8.17 -5.67
N ALA A 293 -9.95 -7.19 -4.87
CA ALA A 293 -9.11 -6.59 -3.85
C ALA A 293 -8.60 -7.62 -2.82
N GLU A 294 -9.46 -8.53 -2.35
CA GLU A 294 -9.05 -9.63 -1.45
C GLU A 294 -7.97 -10.51 -2.09
N ARG A 295 -8.17 -10.88 -3.37
CA ARG A 295 -7.17 -11.68 -4.10
C ARG A 295 -5.85 -10.93 -4.26
N GLN A 296 -5.90 -9.66 -4.60
CA GLN A 296 -4.72 -8.82 -4.80
C GLN A 296 -3.95 -8.62 -3.48
N LEU A 297 -4.62 -8.37 -2.37
CA LEU A 297 -4.01 -8.26 -1.05
C LEU A 297 -3.36 -9.58 -0.59
N ALA A 298 -4.03 -10.71 -0.83
CA ALA A 298 -3.44 -12.02 -0.52
C ALA A 298 -2.18 -12.27 -1.35
N LEU A 299 -2.23 -11.96 -2.64
CA LEU A 299 -1.11 -12.14 -3.56
C LEU A 299 0.06 -11.21 -3.22
N ALA A 300 -0.22 -9.94 -2.87
CA ALA A 300 0.78 -8.99 -2.39
C ALA A 300 1.52 -9.53 -1.16
N GLY A 301 0.77 -10.02 -0.18
CA GLY A 301 1.35 -10.59 1.04
C GLY A 301 2.20 -11.83 0.77
N TYR A 302 1.73 -12.75 -0.06
CA TYR A 302 2.51 -13.95 -0.41
C TYR A 302 3.78 -13.61 -1.18
N ARG A 303 3.73 -12.70 -2.15
CA ARG A 303 4.91 -12.22 -2.90
C ARG A 303 5.95 -11.57 -2.00
N MET A 304 5.49 -10.72 -1.08
CA MET A 304 6.33 -10.07 -0.08
C MET A 304 6.98 -11.09 0.86
N GLY A 305 6.20 -12.04 1.39
CA GLY A 305 6.71 -13.08 2.27
C GLY A 305 7.76 -13.96 1.60
N GLU A 306 7.54 -14.37 0.35
CA GLU A 306 8.52 -15.17 -0.42
C GLU A 306 9.77 -14.36 -0.79
N LEU A 307 9.62 -13.07 -1.12
CA LEU A 307 10.76 -12.20 -1.35
C LEU A 307 11.65 -12.15 -0.10
N PHE A 308 11.06 -11.91 1.06
CA PHE A 308 11.83 -11.85 2.32
C PHE A 308 12.38 -13.22 2.75
N ASN A 309 11.69 -14.32 2.48
CA ASN A 309 12.24 -15.65 2.66
C ASN A 309 13.50 -15.88 1.80
N THR A 310 13.44 -15.45 0.54
CA THR A 310 14.59 -15.59 -0.39
C THR A 310 15.80 -14.78 0.06
N VAL A 311 15.60 -13.58 0.60
CA VAL A 311 16.68 -12.66 0.97
C VAL A 311 17.18 -12.91 2.39
N PHE A 312 16.28 -13.19 3.32
CA PHE A 312 16.56 -13.19 4.76
C PHE A 312 16.28 -14.53 5.44
N GLY A 313 15.89 -15.57 4.68
CA GLY A 313 15.45 -16.85 5.24
C GLY A 313 16.56 -17.76 5.76
N THR A 314 17.84 -17.44 5.51
CA THR A 314 18.98 -18.16 6.07
C THR A 314 19.27 -17.68 7.49
N ALA A 315 19.61 -18.59 8.39
CA ALA A 315 20.05 -18.22 9.72
C ALA A 315 21.28 -17.27 9.64
N PRO A 316 21.38 -16.24 10.52
CA PRO A 316 22.59 -15.43 10.60
C PRO A 316 23.80 -16.33 10.80
N ALA A 317 24.91 -16.08 10.10
CA ALA A 317 26.15 -16.73 10.40
C ALA A 317 26.49 -16.51 11.88
N ALA A 318 26.83 -17.60 12.58
CA ALA A 318 27.26 -17.49 13.97
C ALA A 318 28.42 -16.48 14.05
N PRO A 319 28.48 -15.59 15.06
CA PRO A 319 29.57 -14.65 15.20
C PRO A 319 30.86 -15.45 15.29
N ALA A 320 31.87 -15.04 14.51
CA ALA A 320 33.18 -15.67 14.58
C ALA A 320 33.66 -15.68 16.05
N PRO A 321 34.23 -16.78 16.55
CA PRO A 321 34.74 -16.82 17.90
C PRO A 321 35.73 -15.67 18.09
N ARG A 322 35.51 -14.86 19.15
CA ARG A 322 36.47 -13.80 19.50
C ARG A 322 37.80 -14.47 19.76
N ALA A 323 38.81 -14.08 18.99
CA ALA A 323 40.20 -14.46 19.29
C ALA A 323 40.47 -13.99 20.73
N GLN A 324 40.89 -14.96 21.59
CA GLN A 324 41.30 -14.70 22.96
C GLN A 324 42.66 -14.04 22.95
#